data_d303d9a380cd446f18bcc7f79be4d427
#
_entry.id   d303d9a380cd446f18bcc7f79be4d427
#
_cell.length_a   1.000
_cell.length_b   1.000
_cell.length_c   1.000
_cell.angle_alpha   90.00
_cell.angle_beta   90.00
_cell.angle_gamma   90.00
#
_symmetry.space_group_name_H-M   'P 1'
#
loop_
_entity.id
_entity.type
_entity.pdbx_description
1 polymer ?
#
loop_
_entity_poly.entity_id
_entity_poly.type
_entity_poly.pdbx_seq_one_letter_code
_entity_poly.pdbx_strand_id
1 'polypeptide(L)'
;MRKMMHNLRKTFISTAAILFAIAIGTAAYAPSGHAAPTETAKTDTRKNEDARDHFEVRSSDGTTLAVTAQGAVDAPEILLIHGLRQSHLSWEKQLSDPTLKGFRIVTFDLRGHGDSDKPAALAAYSDADKWADDVNAVISGAKLRRPVLVGWSLGGYVAGAYLRKYGGTHIAGINLVDAVTNMSPDLFTSEALGFAKSTTSHNLATRAAATADFLFTCFYQAPTPSALQQMMVINGITSRAVYEGFLQTKTTNLEPFFAAYNGPVLLSHGIHDRLVKVAMSERIKSIHANSRLSVFDNSGHSPFYEEPARFNEELADFVKEATAK
;
A
#
# COMPACT_ATOMS: atom_id res chain seq x y z
N MET A 1 35.95 40.28 37.55
CA MET A 1 37.25 39.70 37.90
C MET A 1 37.59 38.64 36.89
N ARG A 2 38.40 38.99 35.91
CA ARG A 2 39.83 38.60 35.70
C ARG A 2 39.96 37.10 35.47
N LYS A 3 40.12 36.79 34.14
CA LYS A 3 41.39 36.35 33.52
C LYS A 3 41.75 34.89 33.75
N MET A 4 41.80 34.12 32.67
CA MET A 4 43.03 33.61 32.02
C MET A 4 42.56 32.75 30.84
N MET A 5 42.68 33.06 29.64
CA MET A 5 43.76 33.22 28.64
C MET A 5 44.79 32.08 28.63
N HIS A 6 44.89 31.57 27.40
CA HIS A 6 46.02 30.93 26.71
C HIS A 6 46.12 29.41 26.82
N ASN A 7 46.06 28.62 25.74
CA ASN A 7 47.05 28.59 24.67
C ASN A 7 46.59 27.75 23.46
N LEU A 8 46.86 28.29 22.31
CA LEU A 8 46.93 27.67 20.99
C LEU A 8 47.83 26.43 20.95
N ARG A 9 47.42 25.44 20.19
CA ARG A 9 48.33 24.75 19.27
C ARG A 9 47.62 24.38 17.98
N LYS A 10 48.08 25.02 16.91
CA LYS A 10 47.81 24.65 15.52
C LYS A 10 48.43 23.28 15.24
N THR A 11 47.64 22.38 14.65
CA THR A 11 48.21 21.24 13.95
C THR A 11 47.59 21.22 12.56
N PHE A 12 48.40 21.43 11.58
CA PHE A 12 48.14 21.26 10.16
C PHE A 12 47.85 19.78 9.91
N ILE A 13 46.75 19.46 9.27
CA ILE A 13 46.53 18.19 8.63
C ILE A 13 46.32 18.41 7.14
N SER A 14 47.29 17.87 6.41
CA SER A 14 47.47 17.81 4.98
C SER A 14 46.23 17.22 4.27
N THR A 15 45.81 17.94 3.23
CA THR A 15 44.86 17.47 2.22
C THR A 15 45.52 16.40 1.36
N ALA A 16 45.12 15.15 1.52
CA ALA A 16 45.45 14.09 0.58
C ALA A 16 44.24 13.93 -0.37
N ALA A 17 44.36 14.45 -1.57
CA ALA A 17 43.44 14.19 -2.67
C ALA A 17 43.71 12.77 -3.20
N ILE A 18 42.74 11.87 -3.05
CA ILE A 18 42.76 10.54 -3.67
C ILE A 18 42.18 10.72 -5.07
N LEU A 19 43.02 10.75 -6.08
CA LEU A 19 42.68 10.62 -7.49
C LEU A 19 42.51 9.12 -7.80
N PHE A 20 41.29 8.70 -8.07
CA PHE A 20 41.00 7.40 -8.67
C PHE A 20 41.24 7.53 -10.20
N ALA A 21 42.37 7.03 -10.67
CA ALA A 21 42.61 6.85 -12.10
C ALA A 21 41.96 5.54 -12.57
N ILE A 22 40.91 5.65 -13.41
CA ILE A 22 40.35 4.51 -14.11
C ILE A 22 41.21 4.28 -15.35
N ALA A 23 42.04 3.24 -15.32
CA ALA A 23 42.76 2.76 -16.51
C ALA A 23 41.79 1.96 -17.40
N ILE A 24 41.43 2.52 -18.54
CA ILE A 24 40.71 1.79 -19.60
C ILE A 24 41.76 1.00 -20.40
N GLY A 25 41.88 -0.27 -20.11
CA GLY A 25 42.66 -1.21 -20.93
C GLY A 25 41.85 -1.67 -22.13
N THR A 26 42.20 -1.20 -23.33
CA THR A 26 41.69 -1.77 -24.59
C THR A 26 42.46 -3.05 -24.92
N ALA A 27 41.87 -4.20 -24.61
CA ALA A 27 42.34 -5.48 -25.14
C ALA A 27 41.60 -5.75 -26.46
N ALA A 28 42.36 -5.75 -27.54
CA ALA A 28 41.87 -6.20 -28.85
C ALA A 28 41.66 -7.72 -28.84
N TYR A 29 40.42 -8.16 -29.01
CA TYR A 29 40.07 -9.57 -29.11
C TYR A 29 39.90 -9.92 -30.61
N ALA A 30 40.74 -10.81 -31.11
CA ALA A 30 40.59 -11.37 -32.47
C ALA A 30 39.50 -12.46 -32.46
N PRO A 31 38.61 -12.53 -33.47
CA PRO A 31 37.56 -13.55 -33.47
C PRO A 31 38.13 -14.88 -34.02
N SER A 32 38.20 -15.90 -33.18
CA SER A 32 38.33 -17.29 -33.61
C SER A 32 36.93 -17.85 -33.92
N GLY A 33 36.68 -18.13 -35.20
CA GLY A 33 35.46 -18.75 -35.65
C GLY A 33 35.32 -20.20 -35.14
N HIS A 34 34.26 -20.45 -34.38
CA HIS A 34 33.70 -21.77 -34.20
C HIS A 34 32.21 -21.69 -34.56
N ALA A 35 31.81 -22.46 -35.57
CA ALA A 35 30.40 -22.62 -35.92
C ALA A 35 29.65 -23.26 -34.74
N ALA A 36 28.63 -22.58 -34.21
CA ALA A 36 27.73 -23.11 -33.21
C ALA A 36 26.72 -24.08 -33.87
N PRO A 37 26.36 -25.21 -33.23
CA PRO A 37 25.27 -26.03 -33.70
C PRO A 37 23.95 -25.26 -33.51
N THR A 38 23.13 -25.27 -34.56
CA THR A 38 21.74 -24.76 -34.52
C THR A 38 20.90 -25.70 -33.64
N GLU A 39 20.81 -25.37 -32.37
CA GLU A 39 19.84 -25.96 -31.45
C GLU A 39 18.53 -25.18 -31.63
N THR A 40 17.52 -25.82 -32.20
CA THR A 40 16.16 -25.31 -32.26
C THR A 40 15.64 -25.19 -30.84
N ALA A 41 15.69 -23.99 -30.28
CA ALA A 41 15.09 -23.66 -29.04
C ALA A 41 13.58 -23.92 -29.12
N LYS A 42 13.12 -25.04 -28.58
CA LYS A 42 11.71 -25.21 -28.22
C LYS A 42 11.41 -24.17 -27.19
N THR A 43 10.67 -23.15 -27.56
CA THR A 43 10.08 -22.17 -26.63
C THR A 43 9.23 -22.95 -25.63
N ASP A 44 9.75 -23.15 -24.42
CA ASP A 44 9.00 -23.70 -23.29
C ASP A 44 7.99 -22.62 -22.88
N THR A 45 6.76 -22.77 -23.34
CA THR A 45 5.63 -21.88 -23.06
C THR A 45 5.01 -22.13 -21.67
N ARG A 46 5.73 -22.77 -20.76
CA ARG A 46 5.32 -22.74 -19.35
C ARG A 46 5.55 -21.33 -18.82
N LYS A 47 4.51 -20.49 -18.88
CA LYS A 47 4.46 -19.26 -18.07
C LYS A 47 4.73 -19.69 -16.64
N ASN A 48 5.79 -19.11 -16.05
CA ASN A 48 6.10 -19.28 -14.65
C ASN A 48 4.91 -18.66 -13.86
N GLU A 49 4.02 -19.50 -13.32
CA GLU A 49 2.82 -19.05 -12.60
C GLU A 49 3.15 -18.23 -11.35
N ASP A 50 4.41 -18.28 -10.89
CA ASP A 50 4.94 -17.49 -9.78
C ASP A 50 5.56 -16.15 -10.27
N ALA A 51 5.58 -15.87 -11.57
CA ALA A 51 6.10 -14.60 -12.10
C ALA A 51 5.09 -13.47 -11.88
N ARG A 52 5.54 -12.38 -11.25
CA ARG A 52 4.76 -11.15 -11.11
C ARG A 52 4.93 -10.27 -12.33
N ASP A 53 3.82 -9.83 -12.90
CA ASP A 53 3.81 -8.81 -13.95
C ASP A 53 3.83 -7.42 -13.31
N HIS A 54 4.73 -6.55 -13.78
CA HIS A 54 4.78 -5.14 -13.39
C HIS A 54 4.45 -4.28 -14.59
N PHE A 55 3.50 -3.38 -14.46
CA PHE A 55 3.07 -2.48 -15.52
C PHE A 55 2.47 -1.19 -14.97
N GLU A 56 2.23 -0.24 -15.83
CA GLU A 56 1.64 1.04 -15.49
C GLU A 56 0.25 1.18 -16.09
N VAL A 57 -0.64 1.88 -15.36
CA VAL A 57 -1.93 2.32 -15.87
C VAL A 57 -2.07 3.83 -15.66
N ARG A 58 -2.89 4.48 -16.49
CA ARG A 58 -3.15 5.91 -16.36
C ARG A 58 -4.55 6.16 -15.83
N SER A 59 -4.63 6.92 -14.75
CA SER A 59 -5.88 7.46 -14.22
C SER A 59 -6.46 8.53 -15.15
N SER A 60 -7.73 8.91 -14.94
CA SER A 60 -8.46 9.86 -15.78
C SER A 60 -7.82 11.26 -15.85
N ASP A 61 -7.07 11.65 -14.82
CA ASP A 61 -6.33 12.92 -14.76
C ASP A 61 -4.89 12.84 -15.27
N GLY A 62 -4.49 11.70 -15.85
CA GLY A 62 -3.16 11.45 -16.39
C GLY A 62 -2.15 10.93 -15.38
N THR A 63 -2.50 10.80 -14.09
CA THR A 63 -1.63 10.21 -13.06
C THR A 63 -1.29 8.76 -13.43
N THR A 64 -0.01 8.44 -13.48
CA THR A 64 0.49 7.08 -13.72
C THR A 64 0.52 6.29 -12.41
N LEU A 65 -0.03 5.08 -12.44
CA LEU A 65 -0.09 4.17 -11.31
C LEU A 65 0.72 2.92 -11.61
N ALA A 66 1.63 2.56 -10.70
CA ALA A 66 2.40 1.33 -10.76
C ALA A 66 1.56 0.16 -10.25
N VAL A 67 1.46 -0.89 -11.06
CA VAL A 67 0.62 -2.07 -10.82
C VAL A 67 1.46 -3.32 -10.80
N THR A 68 1.20 -4.20 -9.86
CA THR A 68 1.76 -5.54 -9.77
C THR A 68 0.63 -6.56 -9.83
N ALA A 69 0.78 -7.59 -10.65
CA ALA A 69 -0.23 -8.62 -10.82
C ALA A 69 0.38 -10.02 -10.86
N GLN A 70 -0.32 -11.01 -10.32
CA GLN A 70 0.06 -12.43 -10.37
C GLN A 70 -1.16 -13.33 -10.48
N GLY A 71 -0.95 -14.59 -10.83
CA GLY A 71 -2.01 -15.60 -10.96
C GLY A 71 -2.68 -15.60 -12.34
N ALA A 72 -3.47 -16.63 -12.61
CA ALA A 72 -4.14 -16.84 -13.90
C ALA A 72 -5.21 -15.77 -14.15
N VAL A 73 -5.30 -15.30 -15.41
CA VAL A 73 -6.19 -14.17 -15.80
C VAL A 73 -7.69 -14.52 -15.62
N ASP A 74 -8.04 -15.78 -15.67
CA ASP A 74 -9.41 -16.29 -15.53
C ASP A 74 -9.74 -16.75 -14.12
N ALA A 75 -8.79 -16.72 -13.20
CA ALA A 75 -9.02 -17.04 -11.79
C ALA A 75 -9.90 -15.98 -11.09
N PRO A 76 -10.51 -16.30 -9.93
CA PRO A 76 -11.20 -15.31 -9.12
C PRO A 76 -10.26 -14.16 -8.72
N GLU A 77 -10.77 -12.92 -8.77
CA GLU A 77 -9.96 -11.72 -8.79
C GLU A 77 -9.96 -11.00 -7.46
N ILE A 78 -8.77 -10.58 -7.02
CA ILE A 78 -8.53 -9.78 -5.81
C ILE A 78 -7.78 -8.51 -6.20
N LEU A 79 -8.29 -7.35 -5.79
CA LEU A 79 -7.58 -6.07 -5.90
C LEU A 79 -7.24 -5.54 -4.50
N LEU A 80 -5.94 -5.55 -4.17
CA LEU A 80 -5.41 -5.14 -2.88
C LEU A 80 -5.04 -3.64 -2.92
N ILE A 81 -5.61 -2.86 -1.99
CA ILE A 81 -5.46 -1.40 -1.88
C ILE A 81 -4.81 -1.07 -0.54
N HIS A 82 -3.57 -0.61 -0.57
CA HIS A 82 -2.76 -0.36 0.64
C HIS A 82 -3.20 0.89 1.42
N GLY A 83 -2.69 1.02 2.65
CA GLY A 83 -2.94 2.14 3.55
C GLY A 83 -2.07 3.38 3.28
N LEU A 84 -2.33 4.45 4.05
CA LEU A 84 -1.58 5.70 3.98
C LEU A 84 -0.07 5.47 4.20
N ARG A 85 0.77 6.10 3.35
CA ARG A 85 2.24 6.06 3.42
C ARG A 85 2.84 4.66 3.26
N GLN A 86 2.08 3.74 2.67
CA GLN A 86 2.52 2.39 2.37
C GLN A 86 2.67 2.19 0.85
N SER A 87 2.80 0.95 0.39
CA SER A 87 2.92 0.59 -1.02
C SER A 87 2.38 -0.82 -1.25
N HIS A 88 2.42 -1.29 -2.51
CA HIS A 88 2.11 -2.67 -2.87
C HIS A 88 2.91 -3.70 -2.05
N LEU A 89 4.11 -3.35 -1.56
CA LEU A 89 4.96 -4.23 -0.74
C LEU A 89 4.34 -4.59 0.61
N SER A 90 3.31 -3.87 1.07
CA SER A 90 2.56 -4.25 2.28
C SER A 90 1.92 -5.63 2.16
N TRP A 91 1.63 -6.08 0.94
CA TRP A 91 0.90 -7.30 0.64
C TRP A 91 1.78 -8.53 0.34
N GLU A 92 3.10 -8.46 0.63
CA GLU A 92 4.02 -9.56 0.34
C GLU A 92 3.63 -10.91 0.98
N LYS A 93 3.03 -10.89 2.18
CA LYS A 93 2.53 -12.09 2.83
C LYS A 93 1.29 -12.68 2.17
N GLN A 94 0.53 -11.90 1.42
CA GLN A 94 -0.60 -12.34 0.60
C GLN A 94 -0.13 -12.84 -0.75
N LEU A 95 0.80 -12.11 -1.39
CA LEU A 95 1.35 -12.45 -2.69
C LEU A 95 2.20 -13.72 -2.68
N SER A 96 2.82 -14.07 -1.54
CA SER A 96 3.69 -15.25 -1.41
C SER A 96 3.00 -16.47 -0.79
N ASP A 97 1.74 -16.33 -0.31
CA ASP A 97 1.06 -17.41 0.41
C ASP A 97 0.45 -18.44 -0.54
N PRO A 98 0.72 -19.73 -0.35
CA PRO A 98 0.15 -20.80 -1.18
C PRO A 98 -1.38 -20.89 -1.12
N THR A 99 -2.02 -20.45 -0.03
CA THR A 99 -3.48 -20.41 0.12
C THR A 99 -4.13 -19.52 -0.96
N LEU A 100 -3.41 -18.49 -1.41
CA LEU A 100 -3.90 -17.53 -2.39
C LEU A 100 -3.40 -17.78 -3.83
N LYS A 101 -2.64 -18.85 -4.10
CA LYS A 101 -2.13 -19.19 -5.44
C LYS A 101 -3.23 -19.41 -6.50
N GLY A 102 -4.43 -19.80 -6.09
CA GLY A 102 -5.57 -20.04 -6.99
C GLY A 102 -6.31 -18.77 -7.42
N PHE A 103 -5.81 -17.58 -7.09
CA PHE A 103 -6.46 -16.29 -7.36
C PHE A 103 -5.63 -15.43 -8.31
N ARG A 104 -6.30 -14.58 -9.10
CA ARG A 104 -5.68 -13.44 -9.78
C ARG A 104 -5.57 -12.30 -8.78
N ILE A 105 -4.36 -12.01 -8.31
CA ILE A 105 -4.12 -10.94 -7.34
C ILE A 105 -3.48 -9.77 -8.06
N VAL A 106 -4.10 -8.60 -7.91
CA VAL A 106 -3.59 -7.33 -8.40
C VAL A 106 -3.43 -6.40 -7.21
N THR A 107 -2.33 -5.69 -7.15
CA THR A 107 -2.09 -4.60 -6.22
C THR A 107 -1.45 -3.43 -6.95
N PHE A 108 -1.56 -2.23 -6.43
CA PHE A 108 -0.97 -1.05 -7.06
C PHE A 108 -0.53 -0.06 -5.99
N ASP A 109 0.37 0.81 -6.35
CA ASP A 109 0.72 1.95 -5.51
C ASP A 109 -0.29 3.08 -5.73
N LEU A 110 -0.93 3.52 -4.66
CA LEU A 110 -1.83 4.66 -4.70
C LEU A 110 -1.09 5.92 -5.20
N ARG A 111 -1.80 6.86 -5.85
CA ARG A 111 -1.21 8.16 -6.19
C ARG A 111 -0.43 8.76 -5.02
N GLY A 112 0.74 9.28 -5.26
CA GLY A 112 1.63 9.84 -4.24
C GLY A 112 2.46 8.85 -3.46
N HIS A 113 2.29 7.53 -3.68
CA HIS A 113 2.96 6.46 -2.95
C HIS A 113 3.85 5.61 -3.88
N GLY A 114 4.72 4.79 -3.28
CA GLY A 114 5.53 3.79 -3.95
C GLY A 114 6.14 4.28 -5.27
N ASP A 115 5.93 3.53 -6.34
CA ASP A 115 6.43 3.83 -7.69
C ASP A 115 5.43 4.62 -8.56
N SER A 116 4.21 4.91 -8.03
CA SER A 116 3.22 5.74 -8.72
C SER A 116 3.62 7.22 -8.75
N ASP A 117 3.06 7.97 -9.70
CA ASP A 117 3.24 9.42 -9.78
C ASP A 117 2.88 10.13 -8.48
N LYS A 118 3.62 11.21 -8.18
CA LYS A 118 3.50 12.00 -6.95
C LYS A 118 3.13 13.45 -7.27
N PRO A 119 1.86 13.73 -7.70
CA PRO A 119 1.41 15.10 -7.95
C PRO A 119 1.68 16.03 -6.78
N ALA A 120 2.22 17.22 -7.05
CA ALA A 120 2.54 18.18 -5.99
C ALA A 120 1.32 18.92 -5.45
N ALA A 121 0.24 19.01 -6.23
CA ALA A 121 -0.97 19.74 -5.86
C ALA A 121 -1.79 18.99 -4.82
N LEU A 122 -2.16 19.63 -3.71
CA LEU A 122 -2.99 19.05 -2.65
C LEU A 122 -4.34 18.57 -3.17
N ALA A 123 -4.90 19.25 -4.19
CA ALA A 123 -6.14 18.85 -4.86
C ALA A 123 -6.07 17.46 -5.50
N ALA A 124 -4.89 16.92 -5.76
CA ALA A 124 -4.73 15.56 -6.24
C ALA A 124 -5.15 14.51 -5.19
N TYR A 125 -5.16 14.88 -3.92
CA TYR A 125 -5.38 13.97 -2.79
C TYR A 125 -6.64 14.30 -1.97
N SER A 126 -7.17 15.52 -2.09
CA SER A 126 -8.38 15.96 -1.36
C SER A 126 -9.69 15.61 -2.07
N ASP A 127 -9.63 15.23 -3.33
CA ASP A 127 -10.79 14.87 -4.15
C ASP A 127 -11.00 13.36 -4.15
N ALA A 128 -12.11 12.92 -3.53
CA ALA A 128 -12.46 11.50 -3.46
C ALA A 128 -12.68 10.86 -4.85
N ASP A 129 -13.08 11.65 -5.86
CA ASP A 129 -13.29 11.13 -7.21
C ASP A 129 -11.99 10.69 -7.87
N LYS A 130 -10.87 11.34 -7.56
CA LYS A 130 -9.56 10.95 -8.09
C LYS A 130 -9.09 9.59 -7.55
N TRP A 131 -9.33 9.33 -6.27
CA TRP A 131 -9.06 8.01 -5.69
C TRP A 131 -9.94 6.92 -6.32
N ALA A 132 -11.20 7.24 -6.59
CA ALA A 132 -12.12 6.33 -7.27
C ALA A 132 -11.67 6.05 -8.72
N ASP A 133 -11.23 7.07 -9.43
CA ASP A 133 -10.73 6.96 -10.81
C ASP A 133 -9.48 6.08 -10.89
N ASP A 134 -8.61 6.16 -9.89
CA ASP A 134 -7.43 5.29 -9.81
C ASP A 134 -7.82 3.81 -9.73
N VAL A 135 -8.75 3.47 -8.84
CA VAL A 135 -9.26 2.08 -8.74
C VAL A 135 -9.86 1.64 -10.07
N ASN A 136 -10.69 2.49 -10.70
CA ASN A 136 -11.30 2.17 -11.99
C ASN A 136 -10.26 2.00 -13.11
N ALA A 137 -9.21 2.81 -13.12
CA ALA A 137 -8.11 2.69 -14.08
C ALA A 137 -7.35 1.37 -13.89
N VAL A 138 -7.10 0.96 -12.63
CA VAL A 138 -6.45 -0.33 -12.32
C VAL A 138 -7.34 -1.50 -12.71
N ILE A 139 -8.63 -1.48 -12.38
CA ILE A 139 -9.59 -2.53 -12.80
C ILE A 139 -9.56 -2.68 -14.33
N SER A 140 -9.64 -1.59 -15.06
CA SER A 140 -9.67 -1.58 -16.52
C SER A 140 -8.32 -2.01 -17.12
N GLY A 141 -7.22 -1.44 -16.63
CA GLY A 141 -5.86 -1.70 -17.15
C GLY A 141 -5.36 -3.11 -16.85
N ALA A 142 -5.68 -3.65 -15.68
CA ALA A 142 -5.39 -5.03 -15.30
C ALA A 142 -6.41 -6.04 -15.88
N LYS A 143 -7.43 -5.56 -16.62
CA LYS A 143 -8.51 -6.35 -17.24
C LYS A 143 -9.29 -7.20 -16.22
N LEU A 144 -9.49 -6.65 -15.02
CA LEU A 144 -10.31 -7.29 -14.01
C LEU A 144 -11.79 -7.15 -14.38
N ARG A 145 -12.55 -8.20 -14.20
CA ARG A 145 -14.00 -8.28 -14.56
C ARG A 145 -14.89 -7.91 -13.37
N ARG A 146 -14.65 -8.59 -12.24
CA ARG A 146 -15.41 -8.39 -11.00
C ARG A 146 -14.54 -8.73 -9.79
N PRO A 147 -13.50 -7.94 -9.48
CA PRO A 147 -12.62 -8.23 -8.35
C PRO A 147 -13.32 -8.06 -7.00
N VAL A 148 -12.85 -8.78 -5.99
CA VAL A 148 -13.04 -8.40 -4.60
C VAL A 148 -12.04 -7.29 -4.27
N LEU A 149 -12.54 -6.13 -3.82
CA LEU A 149 -11.69 -5.05 -3.34
C LEU A 149 -11.27 -5.33 -1.90
N VAL A 150 -9.99 -5.29 -1.62
CA VAL A 150 -9.44 -5.40 -0.25
C VAL A 150 -8.80 -4.07 0.11
N GLY A 151 -9.43 -3.30 0.99
CA GLY A 151 -8.98 -1.96 1.33
C GLY A 151 -8.48 -1.87 2.77
N TRP A 152 -7.18 -1.65 2.95
CA TRP A 152 -6.57 -1.46 4.26
C TRP A 152 -6.50 0.02 4.64
N SER A 153 -7.02 0.40 5.81
CA SER A 153 -6.91 1.77 6.35
C SER A 153 -7.43 2.81 5.35
N LEU A 154 -6.57 3.69 4.82
CA LEU A 154 -6.89 4.60 3.70
C LEU A 154 -7.44 3.85 2.49
N GLY A 155 -6.98 2.61 2.23
CA GLY A 155 -7.52 1.78 1.15
C GLY A 155 -9.01 1.49 1.28
N GLY A 156 -9.54 1.45 2.50
CA GLY A 156 -10.98 1.36 2.75
C GLY A 156 -11.74 2.62 2.33
N TYR A 157 -11.16 3.81 2.60
CA TYR A 157 -11.68 5.06 2.08
C TYR A 157 -11.69 5.09 0.54
N VAL A 158 -10.61 4.61 -0.07
CA VAL A 158 -10.48 4.53 -1.54
C VAL A 158 -11.54 3.59 -2.13
N ALA A 159 -11.78 2.42 -1.52
CA ALA A 159 -12.84 1.50 -1.91
C ALA A 159 -14.24 2.14 -1.75
N GLY A 160 -14.48 2.88 -0.68
CA GLY A 160 -15.73 3.63 -0.48
C GLY A 160 -15.92 4.76 -1.49
N ALA A 161 -14.83 5.46 -1.86
CA ALA A 161 -14.87 6.47 -2.92
C ALA A 161 -15.21 5.85 -4.27
N TYR A 162 -14.69 4.65 -4.56
CA TYR A 162 -15.05 3.88 -5.75
C TYR A 162 -16.56 3.55 -5.75
N LEU A 163 -17.10 3.01 -4.65
CA LEU A 163 -18.54 2.75 -4.52
C LEU A 163 -19.37 4.00 -4.74
N ARG A 164 -18.96 5.13 -4.19
CA ARG A 164 -19.64 6.41 -4.34
C ARG A 164 -19.75 6.84 -5.81
N LYS A 165 -18.69 6.67 -6.59
CA LYS A 165 -18.62 7.15 -7.97
C LYS A 165 -19.12 6.14 -9.00
N TYR A 166 -18.72 4.88 -8.85
CA TYR A 166 -18.95 3.83 -9.85
C TYR A 166 -19.99 2.80 -9.44
N GLY A 167 -20.42 2.80 -8.17
CA GLY A 167 -21.32 1.77 -7.63
C GLY A 167 -20.64 0.42 -7.47
N GLY A 168 -21.44 -0.62 -7.18
CA GLY A 168 -20.94 -1.95 -6.87
C GLY A 168 -21.09 -2.99 -7.98
N THR A 169 -21.55 -2.62 -9.18
CA THR A 169 -21.88 -3.58 -10.24
C THR A 169 -20.67 -4.35 -10.78
N HIS A 170 -19.51 -3.69 -10.81
CA HIS A 170 -18.27 -4.24 -11.38
C HIS A 170 -17.32 -4.82 -10.33
N ILE A 171 -17.80 -5.10 -9.11
CA ILE A 171 -17.04 -5.78 -8.06
C ILE A 171 -17.83 -6.94 -7.48
N ALA A 172 -17.13 -7.98 -7.05
CA ALA A 172 -17.76 -9.17 -6.46
C ALA A 172 -18.05 -9.02 -4.97
N GLY A 173 -17.20 -8.28 -4.26
CA GLY A 173 -17.28 -8.07 -2.82
C GLY A 173 -16.27 -7.05 -2.33
N ILE A 174 -16.29 -6.75 -1.04
CA ILE A 174 -15.31 -5.83 -0.42
C ILE A 174 -14.84 -6.44 0.90
N ASN A 175 -13.52 -6.50 1.11
CA ASN A 175 -12.94 -6.72 2.43
C ASN A 175 -12.36 -5.38 2.93
N LEU A 176 -12.91 -4.88 4.02
CA LEU A 176 -12.45 -3.68 4.74
C LEU A 176 -11.53 -4.12 5.89
N VAL A 177 -10.25 -3.74 5.80
CA VAL A 177 -9.20 -4.16 6.76
C VAL A 177 -8.79 -2.94 7.57
N ASP A 178 -9.16 -2.87 8.86
CA ASP A 178 -8.91 -1.71 9.73
C ASP A 178 -9.22 -0.38 9.03
N ALA A 179 -10.30 -0.38 8.26
CA ALA A 179 -10.55 0.56 7.18
C ALA A 179 -11.11 1.88 7.69
N VAL A 180 -10.73 2.97 7.05
CA VAL A 180 -11.33 4.29 7.24
C VAL A 180 -12.56 4.39 6.32
N THR A 181 -13.75 4.48 6.90
CA THR A 181 -15.02 4.65 6.17
C THR A 181 -15.74 5.94 6.52
N ASN A 182 -15.36 6.52 7.66
CA ASN A 182 -15.91 7.76 8.17
C ASN A 182 -14.80 8.51 8.93
N MET A 183 -14.65 9.82 8.69
CA MET A 183 -13.60 10.64 9.29
C MET A 183 -14.05 11.33 10.59
N SER A 184 -15.13 10.88 11.22
CA SER A 184 -15.55 11.39 12.53
C SER A 184 -14.48 11.12 13.59
N PRO A 185 -14.00 12.13 14.33
CA PRO A 185 -12.88 11.97 15.28
C PRO A 185 -13.09 10.94 16.37
N ASP A 186 -14.33 10.65 16.75
CA ASP A 186 -14.70 9.64 17.75
C ASP A 186 -14.38 8.20 17.31
N LEU A 187 -14.19 7.96 16.02
CA LEU A 187 -13.85 6.67 15.43
C LEU A 187 -12.32 6.41 15.37
N PHE A 188 -11.53 7.40 15.75
CA PHE A 188 -10.07 7.29 15.83
C PHE A 188 -9.59 7.32 17.27
N THR A 189 -8.40 6.81 17.51
CA THR A 189 -7.75 6.93 18.81
C THR A 189 -7.13 8.34 18.97
N SER A 190 -6.78 8.71 20.19
CA SER A 190 -6.07 9.96 20.45
C SER A 190 -4.67 9.97 19.81
N GLU A 191 -4.02 8.80 19.68
CA GLU A 191 -2.73 8.65 19.02
C GLU A 191 -2.86 8.96 17.51
N ALA A 192 -3.86 8.39 16.84
CA ALA A 192 -4.12 8.66 15.42
C ALA A 192 -4.35 10.15 15.14
N LEU A 193 -5.16 10.80 15.98
CA LEU A 193 -5.43 12.24 15.86
C LEU A 193 -4.16 13.09 16.09
N GLY A 194 -3.25 12.64 16.97
CA GLY A 194 -1.95 13.27 17.19
C GLY A 194 -1.04 13.22 15.97
N PHE A 195 -1.06 12.12 15.22
CA PHE A 195 -0.24 11.95 14.02
C PHE A 195 -0.65 12.87 12.87
N ALA A 196 -1.90 13.27 12.76
CA ALA A 196 -2.36 14.18 11.71
C ALA A 196 -1.54 15.49 11.67
N LYS A 197 -1.19 16.04 12.84
CA LYS A 197 -0.40 17.26 12.96
C LYS A 197 1.11 17.01 12.86
N SER A 198 1.62 15.97 13.52
CA SER A 198 3.07 15.75 13.64
C SER A 198 3.69 15.21 12.35
N THR A 199 3.01 14.32 11.64
CA THR A 199 3.49 13.74 10.38
C THR A 199 3.40 14.71 9.18
N THR A 200 2.62 15.79 9.28
CA THR A 200 2.57 16.87 8.28
C THR A 200 3.47 18.06 8.65
N SER A 201 4.17 18.02 9.78
CA SER A 201 5.03 19.10 10.26
C SER A 201 6.07 19.55 9.21
N HIS A 202 6.26 20.86 9.09
CA HIS A 202 7.34 21.44 8.28
C HIS A 202 8.74 21.21 8.91
N ASN A 203 8.81 20.97 10.22
CA ASN A 203 10.05 20.61 10.90
C ASN A 203 10.38 19.13 10.58
N LEU A 204 11.54 18.90 9.96
CA LEU A 204 11.96 17.56 9.53
C LEU A 204 12.14 16.59 10.71
N ALA A 205 12.74 17.04 11.80
CA ALA A 205 12.99 16.18 12.97
C ALA A 205 11.67 15.72 13.61
N THR A 206 10.70 16.64 13.76
CA THR A 206 9.35 16.32 14.25
C THR A 206 8.66 15.30 13.34
N ARG A 207 8.73 15.53 12.02
CA ARG A 207 8.09 14.64 11.04
C ARG A 207 8.75 13.26 11.00
N ALA A 208 10.08 13.18 11.07
CA ALA A 208 10.81 11.92 11.07
C ALA A 208 10.47 11.07 12.32
N ALA A 209 10.49 11.70 13.51
CA ALA A 209 10.09 11.03 14.75
C ALA A 209 8.64 10.53 14.67
N ALA A 210 7.72 11.40 14.27
CA ALA A 210 6.30 11.03 14.13
C ALA A 210 6.05 9.91 13.11
N THR A 211 6.88 9.83 12.05
CA THR A 211 6.81 8.73 11.07
C THR A 211 7.20 7.40 11.69
N ALA A 212 8.27 7.38 12.50
CA ALA A 212 8.68 6.18 13.22
C ALA A 212 7.61 5.72 14.21
N ASP A 213 7.10 6.65 15.03
CA ASP A 213 6.07 6.38 16.03
C ASP A 213 4.78 5.87 15.37
N PHE A 214 4.37 6.48 14.24
CA PHE A 214 3.21 6.03 13.47
C PHE A 214 3.37 4.58 12.99
N LEU A 215 4.54 4.21 12.46
CA LEU A 215 4.79 2.85 11.99
C LEU A 215 4.72 1.83 13.14
N PHE A 216 5.32 2.15 14.29
CA PHE A 216 5.21 1.28 15.47
C PHE A 216 3.76 1.14 15.96
N THR A 217 2.95 2.19 15.81
CA THR A 217 1.54 2.19 16.21
C THR A 217 0.67 1.29 15.31
N CYS A 218 1.11 1.03 14.07
CA CYS A 218 0.40 0.12 13.16
C CYS A 218 0.42 -1.36 13.58
N PHE A 219 1.22 -1.74 14.57
CA PHE A 219 1.40 -3.14 14.96
C PHE A 219 1.16 -3.36 16.44
N TYR A 220 0.51 -4.45 16.78
CA TYR A 220 0.44 -4.97 18.14
C TYR A 220 1.76 -5.61 18.54
N GLN A 221 2.32 -6.42 17.64
CA GLN A 221 3.66 -6.99 17.78
C GLN A 221 4.63 -6.30 16.81
N ALA A 222 5.73 -5.78 17.33
CA ALA A 222 6.70 -5.07 16.51
C ALA A 222 7.21 -5.96 15.35
N PRO A 223 7.26 -5.45 14.11
CA PRO A 223 7.90 -6.13 13.00
C PRO A 223 9.39 -6.41 13.27
N THR A 224 9.98 -7.33 12.51
CA THR A 224 11.44 -7.52 12.57
C THR A 224 12.16 -6.21 12.23
N PRO A 225 13.39 -5.99 12.75
CA PRO A 225 14.14 -4.77 12.45
C PRO A 225 14.32 -4.52 10.95
N SER A 226 14.55 -5.57 10.14
CA SER A 226 14.68 -5.45 8.68
C SER A 226 13.38 -5.04 7.99
N ALA A 227 12.25 -5.63 8.40
CA ALA A 227 10.93 -5.25 7.87
C ALA A 227 10.59 -3.80 8.24
N LEU A 228 10.83 -3.40 9.49
CA LEU A 228 10.61 -2.04 9.94
C LEU A 228 11.48 -1.04 9.17
N GLN A 229 12.76 -1.36 8.92
CA GLN A 229 13.66 -0.54 8.11
C GLN A 229 13.11 -0.34 6.69
N GLN A 230 12.63 -1.39 6.04
CA GLN A 230 12.00 -1.30 4.72
C GLN A 230 10.74 -0.42 4.76
N MET A 231 9.87 -0.62 5.74
CA MET A 231 8.65 0.19 5.92
C MET A 231 8.98 1.67 6.17
N MET A 232 10.07 1.98 6.90
CA MET A 232 10.54 3.34 7.12
C MET A 232 10.95 4.03 5.80
N VAL A 233 11.66 3.31 4.92
CA VAL A 233 12.05 3.82 3.59
C VAL A 233 10.80 4.09 2.76
N ILE A 234 9.87 3.14 2.66
CA ILE A 234 8.61 3.26 1.91
C ILE A 234 7.81 4.48 2.41
N ASN A 235 7.68 4.60 3.73
CA ASN A 235 6.97 5.73 4.35
C ASN A 235 7.66 7.08 4.06
N GLY A 236 8.99 7.08 4.04
CA GLY A 236 9.80 8.28 3.79
C GLY A 236 9.73 8.82 2.36
N ILE A 237 9.49 7.95 1.37
CA ILE A 237 9.35 8.36 -0.05
C ILE A 237 7.95 8.88 -0.39
N THR A 238 6.97 8.68 0.48
CA THR A 238 5.62 9.23 0.28
C THR A 238 5.65 10.74 0.46
N SER A 239 5.10 11.46 -0.52
CA SER A 239 5.02 12.92 -0.46
C SER A 239 4.18 13.40 0.73
N ARG A 240 4.65 14.45 1.41
CA ARG A 240 3.88 15.13 2.47
C ARG A 240 2.52 15.63 1.95
N ALA A 241 2.46 16.05 0.70
CA ALA A 241 1.25 16.54 0.03
C ALA A 241 0.10 15.53 0.07
N VAL A 242 0.40 14.22 0.11
CA VAL A 242 -0.62 13.15 0.19
C VAL A 242 -1.48 13.34 1.43
N TYR A 243 -0.85 13.40 2.60
CA TYR A 243 -1.61 13.49 3.86
C TYR A 243 -2.20 14.88 4.07
N GLU A 244 -1.45 15.93 3.74
CA GLU A 244 -1.97 17.31 3.78
C GLU A 244 -3.20 17.49 2.89
N GLY A 245 -3.19 16.92 1.69
CA GLY A 245 -4.33 16.96 0.78
C GLY A 245 -5.48 16.09 1.28
N PHE A 246 -5.21 14.86 1.74
CA PHE A 246 -6.24 13.98 2.27
C PHE A 246 -6.99 14.60 3.45
N LEU A 247 -6.30 15.27 4.38
CA LEU A 247 -6.93 15.97 5.49
C LEU A 247 -7.84 17.14 5.06
N GLN A 248 -7.75 17.60 3.81
CA GLN A 248 -8.61 18.65 3.23
C GLN A 248 -9.81 18.09 2.48
N THR A 249 -9.98 16.76 2.45
CA THR A 249 -11.13 16.15 1.76
C THR A 249 -12.45 16.66 2.35
N LYS A 250 -13.43 16.90 1.47
CA LYS A 250 -14.80 17.24 1.86
C LYS A 250 -15.70 16.00 1.93
N THR A 251 -15.25 14.88 1.39
CA THR A 251 -15.96 13.61 1.45
C THR A 251 -15.52 12.88 2.74
N THR A 252 -16.17 13.19 3.85
CA THR A 252 -15.76 12.73 5.18
C THR A 252 -16.52 11.50 5.66
N ASN A 253 -17.63 11.13 5.00
CA ASN A 253 -18.45 9.98 5.36
C ASN A 253 -18.85 9.19 4.11
N LEU A 254 -18.41 7.94 4.05
CA LEU A 254 -18.69 7.01 2.96
C LEU A 254 -19.66 5.89 3.37
N GLU A 255 -20.09 5.85 4.63
CA GLU A 255 -21.05 4.86 5.16
C GLU A 255 -22.34 4.73 4.33
N PRO A 256 -22.96 5.82 3.81
CA PRO A 256 -24.16 5.71 3.00
C PRO A 256 -23.97 4.86 1.72
N PHE A 257 -22.77 4.88 1.14
CA PHE A 257 -22.45 4.12 -0.07
C PHE A 257 -22.19 2.65 0.24
N PHE A 258 -21.61 2.34 1.38
CA PHE A 258 -21.54 0.96 1.87
C PHE A 258 -22.92 0.43 2.23
N ALA A 259 -23.78 1.22 2.87
CA ALA A 259 -25.15 0.83 3.20
C ALA A 259 -26.00 0.53 1.94
N ALA A 260 -25.77 1.26 0.86
CA ALA A 260 -26.45 1.06 -0.42
C ALA A 260 -25.88 -0.07 -1.28
N TYR A 261 -24.70 -0.59 -0.94
CA TYR A 261 -24.07 -1.71 -1.62
C TYR A 261 -24.76 -3.03 -1.25
N ASN A 262 -25.13 -3.85 -2.24
CA ASN A 262 -25.85 -5.11 -2.00
C ASN A 262 -24.94 -6.36 -1.98
N GLY A 263 -23.68 -6.22 -2.44
CA GLY A 263 -22.72 -7.32 -2.45
C GLY A 263 -22.20 -7.65 -1.05
N PRO A 264 -21.47 -8.76 -0.88
CA PRO A 264 -20.93 -9.16 0.41
C PRO A 264 -19.81 -8.24 0.89
N VAL A 265 -19.74 -8.00 2.21
CA VAL A 265 -18.67 -7.24 2.86
C VAL A 265 -18.06 -8.07 3.99
N LEU A 266 -16.74 -8.28 3.94
CA LEU A 266 -15.95 -8.78 5.05
C LEU A 266 -15.30 -7.59 5.77
N LEU A 267 -15.37 -7.60 7.10
CA LEU A 267 -14.74 -6.60 7.95
C LEU A 267 -13.67 -7.33 8.78
N SER A 268 -12.40 -7.09 8.49
CA SER A 268 -11.26 -7.65 9.20
C SER A 268 -10.65 -6.57 10.08
N HIS A 269 -10.63 -6.75 11.42
CA HIS A 269 -10.18 -5.69 12.33
C HIS A 269 -9.35 -6.26 13.48
N GLY A 270 -8.16 -5.69 13.72
CA GLY A 270 -7.33 -6.04 14.87
C GLY A 270 -7.87 -5.41 16.16
N ILE A 271 -8.08 -6.23 17.20
CA ILE A 271 -8.63 -5.72 18.47
C ILE A 271 -7.72 -4.70 19.17
N HIS A 272 -6.41 -4.79 18.89
CA HIS A 272 -5.39 -3.90 19.43
C HIS A 272 -5.05 -2.72 18.50
N ASP A 273 -5.93 -2.41 17.53
CA ASP A 273 -5.73 -1.26 16.64
C ASP A 273 -5.66 0.06 17.43
N ARG A 274 -4.49 0.69 17.36
CA ARG A 274 -4.18 1.96 18.04
C ARG A 274 -4.39 3.18 17.14
N LEU A 275 -4.97 2.99 15.94
CA LEU A 275 -5.26 4.07 14.98
C LEU A 275 -6.76 4.19 14.73
N VAL A 276 -7.39 3.15 14.23
CA VAL A 276 -8.82 3.10 13.90
C VAL A 276 -9.53 2.20 14.93
N LYS A 277 -10.53 2.72 15.61
CA LYS A 277 -11.28 1.93 16.60
C LYS A 277 -12.12 0.85 15.90
N VAL A 278 -12.27 -0.31 16.55
CA VAL A 278 -13.16 -1.41 16.07
C VAL A 278 -14.58 -0.89 15.79
N ALA A 279 -15.03 0.13 16.52
CA ALA A 279 -16.29 0.82 16.29
C ALA A 279 -16.51 1.28 14.84
N MET A 280 -15.46 1.56 14.07
CA MET A 280 -15.57 1.88 12.64
C MET A 280 -16.14 0.69 11.85
N SER A 281 -15.62 -0.51 12.09
CA SER A 281 -16.12 -1.75 11.46
C SER A 281 -17.50 -2.13 12.00
N GLU A 282 -17.76 -1.95 13.29
CA GLU A 282 -19.06 -2.21 13.89
C GLU A 282 -20.16 -1.34 13.29
N ARG A 283 -19.85 -0.08 12.96
CA ARG A 283 -20.79 0.82 12.26
C ARG A 283 -21.15 0.28 10.89
N ILE A 284 -20.18 -0.13 10.08
CA ILE A 284 -20.47 -0.77 8.79
C ILE A 284 -21.30 -2.05 8.99
N LYS A 285 -20.94 -2.89 9.97
CA LYS A 285 -21.70 -4.09 10.32
C LYS A 285 -23.17 -3.77 10.66
N SER A 286 -23.41 -2.65 11.33
CA SER A 286 -24.77 -2.26 11.76
C SER A 286 -25.65 -1.75 10.62
N ILE A 287 -25.07 -1.19 9.57
CA ILE A 287 -25.78 -0.56 8.44
C ILE A 287 -25.80 -1.41 7.18
N HIS A 288 -24.96 -2.46 7.09
CA HIS A 288 -24.83 -3.32 5.91
C HIS A 288 -25.25 -4.75 6.24
N ALA A 289 -26.41 -5.17 5.74
CA ALA A 289 -27.04 -6.46 6.10
C ALA A 289 -26.19 -7.68 5.70
N ASN A 290 -25.51 -7.63 4.54
CA ASN A 290 -24.69 -8.71 4.01
C ASN A 290 -23.21 -8.55 4.37
N SER A 291 -22.93 -8.19 5.64
CA SER A 291 -21.57 -8.06 6.15
C SER A 291 -21.28 -9.01 7.31
N ARG A 292 -20.03 -9.46 7.42
CA ARG A 292 -19.53 -10.18 8.59
C ARG A 292 -18.30 -9.47 9.15
N LEU A 293 -18.20 -9.42 10.48
CA LEU A 293 -17.06 -8.88 11.20
C LEU A 293 -16.20 -10.03 11.72
N SER A 294 -14.92 -10.00 11.39
CA SER A 294 -13.88 -10.86 11.94
C SER A 294 -12.91 -10.01 12.74
N VAL A 295 -12.84 -10.24 14.04
CA VAL A 295 -11.91 -9.55 14.94
C VAL A 295 -10.68 -10.42 15.16
N PHE A 296 -9.49 -9.83 14.97
CA PHE A 296 -8.19 -10.49 15.09
C PHE A 296 -7.59 -10.21 16.46
N ASP A 297 -7.50 -11.25 17.30
CA ASP A 297 -7.18 -11.12 18.72
C ASP A 297 -5.71 -10.79 19.01
N ASN A 298 -4.81 -11.04 18.06
CA ASN A 298 -3.36 -10.81 18.20
C ASN A 298 -2.84 -9.76 17.20
N SER A 299 -3.71 -8.89 16.71
CA SER A 299 -3.35 -7.89 15.70
C SER A 299 -3.70 -6.47 16.13
N GLY A 300 -2.85 -5.53 15.72
CA GLY A 300 -3.11 -4.10 15.70
C GLY A 300 -3.78 -3.68 14.40
N HIS A 301 -3.26 -2.61 13.78
CA HIS A 301 -3.80 -2.03 12.54
C HIS A 301 -3.43 -2.82 11.27
N SER A 302 -2.85 -4.01 11.40
CA SER A 302 -2.31 -4.75 10.25
C SER A 302 -2.52 -6.28 10.36
N PRO A 303 -3.77 -6.80 10.51
CA PRO A 303 -4.04 -8.23 10.72
C PRO A 303 -3.54 -9.09 9.56
N PHE A 304 -3.55 -8.59 8.33
CA PHE A 304 -2.99 -9.28 7.16
C PHE A 304 -1.47 -9.50 7.26
N TYR A 305 -0.79 -8.70 8.08
CA TYR A 305 0.65 -8.82 8.34
C TYR A 305 0.95 -9.59 9.63
N GLU A 306 0.15 -9.40 10.68
CA GLU A 306 0.39 -9.96 12.02
C GLU A 306 -0.16 -11.37 12.17
N GLU A 307 -1.33 -11.67 11.62
CA GLU A 307 -1.96 -13.00 11.59
C GLU A 307 -2.22 -13.47 10.14
N PRO A 308 -1.18 -13.55 9.28
CA PRO A 308 -1.36 -13.72 7.83
C PRO A 308 -2.03 -15.04 7.45
N ALA A 309 -1.77 -16.14 8.16
CA ALA A 309 -2.39 -17.43 7.85
C ALA A 309 -3.92 -17.36 7.97
N ARG A 310 -4.42 -16.88 9.11
CA ARG A 310 -5.85 -16.69 9.35
C ARG A 310 -6.47 -15.70 8.36
N PHE A 311 -5.79 -14.56 8.14
CA PHE A 311 -6.28 -13.55 7.22
C PHE A 311 -6.41 -14.09 5.79
N ASN A 312 -5.40 -14.83 5.30
CA ASN A 312 -5.38 -15.37 3.94
C ASN A 312 -6.44 -16.47 3.74
N GLU A 313 -6.67 -17.32 4.75
CA GLU A 313 -7.75 -18.32 4.73
C GLU A 313 -9.14 -17.64 4.66
N GLU A 314 -9.40 -16.67 5.56
CA GLU A 314 -10.67 -15.93 5.57
C GLU A 314 -10.90 -15.15 4.26
N LEU A 315 -9.84 -14.55 3.70
CA LEU A 315 -9.89 -13.85 2.41
C LEU A 315 -10.18 -14.81 1.26
N ALA A 316 -9.49 -15.96 1.20
CA ALA A 316 -9.70 -16.97 0.16
C ALA A 316 -11.16 -17.48 0.15
N ASP A 317 -11.71 -17.78 1.32
CA ASP A 317 -13.08 -18.26 1.45
C ASP A 317 -14.08 -17.15 1.09
N PHE A 318 -13.84 -15.93 1.54
CA PHE A 318 -14.67 -14.78 1.17
C PHE A 318 -14.71 -14.53 -0.34
N VAL A 319 -13.56 -14.60 -1.01
CA VAL A 319 -13.48 -14.41 -2.47
C VAL A 319 -14.22 -15.52 -3.21
N LYS A 320 -14.07 -16.78 -2.80
CA LYS A 320 -14.83 -17.90 -3.39
C LYS A 320 -16.35 -17.71 -3.23
N GLU A 321 -16.81 -17.33 -2.03
CA GLU A 321 -18.23 -17.06 -1.75
C GLU A 321 -18.76 -15.88 -2.59
N ALA A 322 -17.99 -14.79 -2.70
CA ALA A 322 -18.39 -13.59 -3.43
C ALA A 322 -18.44 -13.80 -4.95
N THR A 323 -17.59 -14.68 -5.49
CA THR A 323 -17.47 -14.94 -6.94
C THR A 323 -18.32 -16.13 -7.43
N ALA A 324 -18.87 -16.96 -6.53
CA ALA A 324 -19.76 -18.07 -6.87
C ALA A 324 -21.16 -17.64 -7.32
N LYS A 325 -21.49 -16.36 -7.17
CA LYS A 325 -22.76 -15.73 -7.57
C LYS A 325 -22.54 -14.98 -8.87
#